data_ecdd3ce1c0f22e81db7922b24ba66605
#
_entry.id   ecdd3ce1c0f22e81db7922b24ba66605
#
_cell.length_a   1.000
_cell.length_b   1.000
_cell.length_c   1.000
_cell.angle_alpha   90.00
_cell.angle_beta   90.00
_cell.angle_gamma   90.00
#
_symmetry.space_group_name_H-M   'P 1'
#
loop_
_entity.id
_entity.type
_entity.pdbx_description
1 polymer ?
#
loop_
_entity_poly.entity_id
_entity_poly.type
_entity_poly.pdbx_seq_one_letter_code
_entity_poly.pdbx_strand_id
1 'polypeptide(L)'
;MFYIIESDHQLEWLKNQSNEGGYIDIISSNDNYHPLLTQTICVYIRPTNSDQGFIIPISHDEGLNVDKERVYELLKTFTPLYTLDKKNLLYHFNLQSAIDLSLVYSMNKFDRLQIPDGNSTINWYYNSYGDKTDLNRLIPIAKLHERCEKVYDSIKQYISLPIPSGFDFYNNLATNVFFLIEQSGLGIYYEPFVEMFKPRNPLFNTIDNRVLTSYNLYNATSRPTNSFNSINFAAIPHTQEHRRAFKPQNDYFVEFDFDGYHLRLLCTQIGHELLDESAHKQLAKLYFGKEEITDEEYTQAKQINFQAIYGKIPEEHKNLEIFVKIQDYIDQMWKMYKEEGWVANPQSGKEFTTELSDMNPAKLMNYMMQ
;
A
#
# COMPACT_ATOMS: atom_id res chain seq x y z
N MET A 1 -11.81 30.22 -13.24
CA MET A 1 -10.57 31.00 -13.03
C MET A 1 -9.65 30.08 -12.26
N PHE A 2 -8.39 29.92 -12.67
CA PHE A 2 -7.44 29.13 -11.88
C PHE A 2 -6.48 30.06 -11.14
N TYR A 3 -5.95 29.60 -10.02
CA TYR A 3 -5.11 30.43 -9.16
C TYR A 3 -3.70 29.84 -9.08
N ILE A 4 -2.72 30.62 -9.53
CA ILE A 4 -1.30 30.30 -9.39
C ILE A 4 -0.75 31.10 -8.20
N ILE A 5 0.03 30.43 -7.37
CA ILE A 5 0.79 31.02 -6.27
C ILE A 5 2.25 31.11 -6.71
N GLU A 6 2.73 32.32 -6.95
CA GLU A 6 4.05 32.59 -7.52
C GLU A 6 4.89 33.55 -6.65
N SER A 7 4.40 33.90 -5.47
CA SER A 7 5.09 34.85 -4.59
C SER A 7 4.90 34.53 -3.10
N ASP A 8 5.81 35.03 -2.28
CA ASP A 8 5.77 34.87 -0.84
C ASP A 8 4.53 35.48 -0.22
N HIS A 9 4.10 36.61 -0.74
CA HIS A 9 2.87 37.28 -0.27
C HIS A 9 1.63 36.41 -0.50
N GLN A 10 1.57 35.73 -1.63
CA GLN A 10 0.48 34.80 -1.93
C GLN A 10 0.57 33.53 -1.06
N LEU A 11 1.77 33.03 -0.76
CA LEU A 11 1.94 31.92 0.19
C LEU A 11 1.43 32.28 1.59
N GLU A 12 1.78 33.45 2.10
CA GLU A 12 1.30 33.93 3.42
C GLU A 12 -0.23 34.14 3.41
N TRP A 13 -0.79 34.60 2.31
CA TRP A 13 -2.23 34.70 2.16
C TRP A 13 -2.88 33.29 2.20
N LEU A 14 -2.32 32.31 1.47
CA LEU A 14 -2.82 30.93 1.45
C LEU A 14 -2.70 30.26 2.82
N LYS A 15 -1.65 30.55 3.57
CA LYS A 15 -1.46 30.09 4.94
C LYS A 15 -2.61 30.48 5.87
N ASN A 16 -3.17 31.67 5.68
CA ASN A 16 -4.32 32.12 6.46
C ASN A 16 -5.62 31.34 6.13
N GLN A 17 -5.62 30.57 5.04
CA GLN A 17 -6.73 29.68 4.66
C GLN A 17 -6.55 28.25 5.22
N SER A 18 -5.42 27.96 5.90
CA SER A 18 -5.03 26.59 6.30
C SER A 18 -5.75 26.05 7.55
N ASN A 19 -6.49 26.88 8.29
CA ASN A 19 -7.01 26.59 9.63
C ASN A 19 -8.00 25.41 9.69
N GLU A 20 -8.60 25.00 8.57
CA GLU A 20 -9.58 23.91 8.52
C GLU A 20 -9.05 22.68 7.74
N GLY A 21 -7.73 22.65 7.50
CA GLY A 21 -7.10 21.58 6.74
C GLY A 21 -7.19 21.76 5.22
N GLY A 22 -6.69 20.77 4.48
CA GLY A 22 -6.68 20.82 3.02
C GLY A 22 -6.34 19.49 2.37
N TYR A 23 -6.59 19.42 1.07
CA TYR A 23 -6.14 18.36 0.20
C TYR A 23 -4.91 18.81 -0.60
N ILE A 24 -3.95 17.91 -0.75
CA ILE A 24 -2.73 18.13 -1.53
C ILE A 24 -2.57 17.06 -2.60
N ASP A 25 -2.13 17.48 -3.80
CA ASP A 25 -1.63 16.61 -4.85
C ASP A 25 -0.24 17.07 -5.31
N ILE A 26 0.65 16.10 -5.53
CA ILE A 26 2.02 16.34 -5.99
C ILE A 26 2.11 16.01 -7.46
N ILE A 27 2.54 16.97 -8.26
CA ILE A 27 2.82 16.77 -9.66
C ILE A 27 4.33 16.62 -9.82
N SER A 28 4.76 15.40 -10.12
CA SER A 28 6.16 15.08 -10.35
C SER A 28 6.59 15.36 -11.78
N SER A 29 7.89 15.36 -12.04
CA SER A 29 8.44 15.60 -13.38
C SER A 29 8.01 14.56 -14.41
N ASN A 30 7.75 13.33 -13.98
CA ASN A 30 7.24 12.26 -14.85
C ASN A 30 6.60 11.13 -14.02
N ASP A 31 5.35 10.81 -14.30
CA ASP A 31 4.57 9.79 -13.58
C ASP A 31 4.99 8.35 -13.91
N ASN A 32 5.79 8.14 -14.95
CA ASN A 32 6.27 6.81 -15.33
C ASN A 32 7.50 6.36 -14.51
N TYR A 33 8.21 7.31 -13.86
CA TYR A 33 9.36 7.00 -13.03
C TYR A 33 8.94 6.75 -11.59
N HIS A 34 9.71 5.91 -10.90
CA HIS A 34 9.56 5.75 -9.47
C HIS A 34 9.74 7.13 -8.77
N PRO A 35 8.94 7.48 -7.75
CA PRO A 35 8.99 8.81 -7.12
C PRO A 35 10.39 9.24 -6.67
N LEU A 36 11.23 8.29 -6.22
CA LEU A 36 12.63 8.55 -5.85
C LEU A 36 13.48 9.11 -7.02
N LEU A 37 13.06 8.88 -8.26
CA LEU A 37 13.75 9.30 -9.47
C LEU A 37 13.16 10.57 -10.09
N THR A 38 12.21 11.20 -9.43
CA THR A 38 11.47 12.36 -9.94
C THR A 38 11.65 13.59 -9.06
N GLN A 39 11.34 14.73 -9.62
CA GLN A 39 11.33 16.01 -8.92
C GLN A 39 9.90 16.54 -8.82
N THR A 40 9.61 17.28 -7.77
CA THR A 40 8.35 18.04 -7.66
C THR A 40 8.39 19.19 -8.65
N ILE A 41 7.42 19.26 -9.57
CA ILE A 41 7.29 20.40 -10.48
C ILE A 41 6.23 21.39 -10.03
N CYS A 42 5.10 20.89 -9.52
CA CYS A 42 4.06 21.71 -8.92
C CYS A 42 3.47 21.00 -7.70
N VAL A 43 2.87 21.79 -6.84
CA VAL A 43 1.97 21.32 -5.78
C VAL A 43 0.60 21.93 -6.01
N TYR A 44 -0.42 21.10 -6.06
CA TYR A 44 -1.80 21.55 -5.99
C TYR A 44 -2.28 21.47 -4.54
N ILE A 45 -2.97 22.51 -4.06
CA ILE A 45 -3.59 22.52 -2.74
C ILE A 45 -5.01 23.07 -2.80
N ARG A 46 -5.91 22.38 -2.10
CA ARG A 46 -7.30 22.78 -1.95
C ARG A 46 -7.64 22.88 -0.47
N PRO A 47 -7.72 24.09 0.12
CA PRO A 47 -8.22 24.25 1.48
C PRO A 47 -9.64 23.69 1.61
N THR A 48 -9.95 23.04 2.72
CA THR A 48 -11.26 22.35 2.90
C THR A 48 -12.44 23.34 2.88
N ASN A 49 -12.22 24.56 3.32
CA ASN A 49 -13.21 25.63 3.35
C ASN A 49 -13.23 26.53 2.09
N SER A 50 -12.48 26.15 1.05
CA SER A 50 -12.37 26.93 -0.19
C SER A 50 -13.07 26.26 -1.36
N ASP A 51 -13.82 27.04 -2.14
CA ASP A 51 -14.38 26.58 -3.42
C ASP A 51 -13.36 26.56 -4.56
N GLN A 52 -12.07 26.84 -4.24
CA GLN A 52 -11.02 27.01 -5.24
C GLN A 52 -9.75 26.29 -4.81
N GLY A 53 -9.10 25.63 -5.77
CA GLY A 53 -7.77 25.07 -5.61
C GLY A 53 -6.70 26.01 -6.13
N PHE A 54 -5.50 25.81 -5.63
CA PHE A 54 -4.33 26.63 -5.93
C PHE A 54 -3.22 25.73 -6.44
N ILE A 55 -2.49 26.17 -7.46
CA ILE A 55 -1.31 25.48 -7.97
C ILE A 55 -0.07 26.32 -7.68
N ILE A 56 0.98 25.69 -7.16
CA ILE A 56 2.23 26.31 -6.74
C ILE A 56 3.34 25.70 -7.59
N PRO A 57 3.90 26.41 -8.57
CA PRO A 57 5.06 25.93 -9.33
C PRO A 57 6.32 25.93 -8.46
N ILE A 58 7.11 24.84 -8.55
CA ILE A 58 8.38 24.65 -7.82
C ILE A 58 9.56 24.52 -8.78
N SER A 59 9.38 23.71 -9.85
CA SER A 59 10.37 23.54 -10.90
C SER A 59 9.70 23.36 -12.27
N HIS A 60 8.68 24.16 -12.53
CA HIS A 60 7.93 24.18 -13.79
C HIS A 60 8.57 25.15 -14.78
N ASP A 61 8.47 24.84 -16.08
CA ASP A 61 9.06 25.69 -17.15
C ASP A 61 8.25 26.97 -17.38
N GLU A 62 6.97 26.98 -17.03
CA GLU A 62 6.07 28.14 -17.12
C GLU A 62 5.84 28.72 -15.71
N GLY A 63 5.83 30.06 -15.61
CA GLY A 63 5.55 30.78 -14.36
C GLY A 63 6.77 31.04 -13.47
N LEU A 64 6.53 31.69 -12.35
CA LEU A 64 7.53 31.97 -11.32
C LEU A 64 7.52 30.86 -10.27
N ASN A 65 8.62 30.09 -10.22
CA ASN A 65 8.76 29.01 -9.28
C ASN A 65 8.96 29.53 -7.84
N VAL A 66 8.29 28.90 -6.91
CA VAL A 66 8.40 29.17 -5.48
C VAL A 66 9.40 28.19 -4.84
N ASP A 67 10.15 28.68 -3.86
CA ASP A 67 11.09 27.84 -3.12
C ASP A 67 10.40 26.65 -2.44
N LYS A 68 10.93 25.46 -2.65
CA LYS A 68 10.34 24.20 -2.15
C LYS A 68 10.22 24.15 -0.63
N GLU A 69 11.21 24.70 0.10
CA GLU A 69 11.21 24.70 1.56
C GLU A 69 10.09 25.60 2.11
N ARG A 70 9.82 26.72 1.45
CA ARG A 70 8.72 27.60 1.82
C ARG A 70 7.36 26.95 1.59
N VAL A 71 7.22 26.19 0.50
CA VAL A 71 6.02 25.39 0.26
C VAL A 71 5.88 24.31 1.34
N TYR A 72 6.97 23.65 1.74
CA TYR A 72 6.96 22.68 2.82
C TYR A 72 6.49 23.30 4.15
N GLU A 73 7.01 24.48 4.52
CA GLU A 73 6.56 25.20 5.72
C GLU A 73 5.07 25.60 5.66
N LEU A 74 4.58 25.99 4.48
CA LEU A 74 3.16 26.22 4.26
C LEU A 74 2.34 24.95 4.49
N LEU A 75 2.75 23.82 3.90
CA LEU A 75 2.00 22.56 3.97
C LEU A 75 1.85 22.05 5.40
N LYS A 76 2.84 22.28 6.27
CA LYS A 76 2.78 21.90 7.69
C LYS A 76 1.68 22.65 8.48
N THR A 77 1.18 23.75 7.96
CA THR A 77 0.12 24.52 8.63
C THR A 77 -1.27 23.95 8.41
N PHE A 78 -1.46 23.11 7.38
CA PHE A 78 -2.74 22.47 7.11
C PHE A 78 -2.96 21.25 8.02
N THR A 79 -4.01 21.31 8.84
CA THR A 79 -4.36 20.22 9.74
C THR A 79 -5.89 20.07 9.81
N PRO A 80 -6.45 18.92 9.35
CA PRO A 80 -5.76 17.78 8.71
C PRO A 80 -5.28 18.07 7.28
N LEU A 81 -4.24 17.35 6.84
CA LEU A 81 -3.78 17.37 5.46
C LEU A 81 -4.08 16.03 4.79
N TYR A 82 -4.86 16.04 3.73
CA TYR A 82 -5.28 14.87 2.96
C TYR A 82 -4.49 14.74 1.67
N THR A 83 -4.18 13.51 1.27
CA THR A 83 -3.55 13.20 -0.02
C THR A 83 -4.06 11.87 -0.55
N LEU A 84 -3.94 11.62 -1.86
CA LEU A 84 -4.31 10.32 -2.45
C LEU A 84 -3.29 9.22 -2.20
N ASP A 85 -2.01 9.57 -2.06
CA ASP A 85 -0.91 8.63 -1.82
C ASP A 85 0.11 9.28 -0.88
N LYS A 86 0.03 8.90 0.38
CA LYS A 86 0.94 9.42 1.41
C LYS A 86 2.40 9.06 1.13
N LYS A 87 2.69 7.87 0.60
CA LYS A 87 4.08 7.50 0.28
C LYS A 87 4.65 8.37 -0.84
N ASN A 88 3.87 8.64 -1.89
CA ASN A 88 4.29 9.58 -2.92
C ASN A 88 4.57 10.96 -2.32
N LEU A 89 3.70 11.44 -1.43
CA LEU A 89 3.93 12.69 -0.71
C LEU A 89 5.25 12.67 0.09
N LEU A 90 5.57 11.57 0.78
CA LEU A 90 6.79 11.44 1.59
C LEU A 90 8.08 11.50 0.76
N TYR A 91 8.08 11.10 -0.50
CA TYR A 91 9.23 11.27 -1.40
C TYR A 91 9.54 12.73 -1.74
N HIS A 92 8.53 13.56 -1.74
CA HIS A 92 8.64 14.98 -2.12
C HIS A 92 8.68 15.92 -0.92
N PHE A 93 7.87 15.62 0.11
CA PHE A 93 7.76 16.38 1.35
C PHE A 93 7.54 15.43 2.53
N ASN A 94 8.39 15.51 3.54
CA ASN A 94 8.30 14.63 4.72
C ASN A 94 7.13 15.04 5.66
N LEU A 95 5.90 14.88 5.19
CA LEU A 95 4.67 15.23 5.90
C LEU A 95 4.02 13.98 6.52
N GLN A 96 4.57 13.54 7.65
CA GLN A 96 4.18 12.30 8.35
C GLN A 96 2.73 12.30 8.86
N SER A 97 2.18 13.48 9.15
CA SER A 97 0.81 13.65 9.66
C SER A 97 -0.27 13.57 8.57
N ALA A 98 0.11 13.49 7.29
CA ALA A 98 -0.86 13.42 6.20
C ALA A 98 -1.74 12.15 6.28
N ILE A 99 -3.00 12.32 5.89
CA ILE A 99 -4.02 11.28 5.82
C ILE A 99 -4.12 10.79 4.38
N ASP A 100 -3.89 9.48 4.18
CA ASP A 100 -4.02 8.82 2.89
C ASP A 100 -5.49 8.50 2.58
N LEU A 101 -6.10 9.23 1.65
CA LEU A 101 -7.50 9.04 1.26
C LEU A 101 -7.76 7.73 0.52
N SER A 102 -6.78 7.24 -0.25
CA SER A 102 -6.91 5.94 -0.89
C SER A 102 -6.96 4.81 0.15
N LEU A 103 -6.22 4.97 1.25
CA LEU A 103 -6.28 4.04 2.37
C LEU A 103 -7.60 4.16 3.13
N VAL A 104 -8.05 5.38 3.46
CA VAL A 104 -9.38 5.61 4.09
C VAL A 104 -10.47 4.95 3.25
N TYR A 105 -10.47 5.19 1.94
CA TYR A 105 -11.45 4.60 1.03
C TYR A 105 -11.37 3.08 1.02
N SER A 106 -10.18 2.52 0.81
CA SER A 106 -10.01 1.06 0.68
C SER A 106 -10.34 0.31 1.96
N MET A 107 -10.14 0.91 3.12
CA MET A 107 -10.51 0.31 4.40
C MET A 107 -12.02 0.38 4.68
N ASN A 108 -12.71 1.42 4.17
CA ASN A 108 -14.17 1.54 4.31
C ASN A 108 -14.94 0.75 3.24
N LYS A 109 -14.41 0.67 2.01
CA LYS A 109 -15.13 0.09 0.85
C LYS A 109 -14.55 -1.25 0.37
N PHE A 110 -13.43 -1.69 0.93
CA PHE A 110 -12.73 -2.94 0.57
C PHE A 110 -12.35 -3.03 -0.92
N ASP A 111 -12.22 -1.88 -1.56
CA ASP A 111 -11.88 -1.75 -2.97
C ASP A 111 -10.85 -0.63 -3.16
N ARG A 112 -10.24 -0.60 -4.34
CA ARG A 112 -9.29 0.44 -4.71
C ARG A 112 -10.02 1.67 -5.20
N LEU A 113 -9.66 2.85 -4.68
CA LEU A 113 -10.17 4.12 -5.17
C LEU A 113 -9.81 4.32 -6.65
N GLN A 114 -10.81 4.52 -7.47
CA GLN A 114 -10.64 4.78 -8.91
C GLN A 114 -10.54 6.29 -9.13
N ILE A 115 -9.48 6.71 -9.83
CA ILE A 115 -9.27 8.11 -10.20
C ILE A 115 -9.64 8.25 -11.68
N PRO A 116 -10.46 9.23 -12.06
CA PRO A 116 -10.79 9.50 -13.46
C PRO A 116 -9.52 9.69 -14.29
N ASP A 117 -9.52 9.14 -15.50
CA ASP A 117 -8.40 9.22 -16.46
C ASP A 117 -7.07 8.59 -15.96
N GLY A 118 -7.11 7.85 -14.85
CA GLY A 118 -5.96 7.16 -14.28
C GLY A 118 -4.95 8.09 -13.60
N ASN A 119 -3.82 7.52 -13.19
CA ASN A 119 -2.82 8.24 -12.40
C ASN A 119 -1.79 9.01 -13.25
N SER A 120 -1.76 8.83 -14.57
CA SER A 120 -0.76 9.47 -15.43
C SER A 120 -1.23 10.82 -15.98
N THR A 121 -0.57 11.89 -15.58
CA THR A 121 -0.80 13.26 -16.04
C THR A 121 -0.52 13.40 -17.53
N ILE A 122 0.57 12.78 -18.02
CA ILE A 122 0.96 12.76 -19.43
C ILE A 122 -0.13 12.09 -20.29
N ASN A 123 -0.60 10.91 -19.87
CA ASN A 123 -1.64 10.20 -20.60
C ASN A 123 -2.97 10.96 -20.59
N TRP A 124 -3.34 11.54 -19.44
CA TRP A 124 -4.52 12.40 -19.37
C TRP A 124 -4.43 13.59 -20.32
N TYR A 125 -3.27 14.28 -20.36
CA TYR A 125 -3.07 15.42 -21.23
C TYR A 125 -3.17 15.05 -22.70
N TYR A 126 -2.50 13.96 -23.11
CA TYR A 126 -2.61 13.43 -24.47
C TYR A 126 -4.05 13.08 -24.85
N ASN A 127 -4.77 12.36 -23.95
CA ASN A 127 -6.15 11.95 -24.24
C ASN A 127 -7.12 13.14 -24.30
N SER A 128 -6.85 14.20 -23.55
CA SER A 128 -7.74 15.37 -23.48
C SER A 128 -7.49 16.39 -24.59
N TYR A 129 -6.23 16.54 -25.02
CA TYR A 129 -5.83 17.64 -25.92
C TYR A 129 -5.12 17.15 -27.20
N GLY A 130 -4.73 15.91 -27.30
CA GLY A 130 -4.03 15.34 -28.45
C GLY A 130 -2.53 15.67 -28.52
N ASP A 131 -2.02 16.48 -27.59
CA ASP A 131 -0.62 16.90 -27.55
C ASP A 131 0.26 15.88 -26.85
N LYS A 132 1.38 15.51 -27.46
CA LYS A 132 2.34 14.58 -26.92
C LYS A 132 3.43 15.31 -26.13
N THR A 133 3.68 14.84 -24.92
CA THR A 133 4.81 15.26 -24.10
C THR A 133 5.35 14.06 -23.32
N ASP A 134 6.63 14.10 -22.98
CA ASP A 134 7.29 13.08 -22.17
C ASP A 134 7.53 13.57 -20.72
N LEU A 135 7.27 14.86 -20.44
CA LEU A 135 7.55 15.48 -19.16
C LEU A 135 6.37 16.35 -18.72
N ASN A 136 5.93 16.17 -17.49
CA ASN A 136 4.83 16.96 -16.91
C ASN A 136 5.14 18.46 -16.85
N ARG A 137 6.43 18.85 -16.71
CA ARG A 137 6.84 20.27 -16.67
C ARG A 137 6.56 21.05 -17.96
N LEU A 138 6.31 20.34 -19.08
CA LEU A 138 5.97 20.93 -20.36
C LEU A 138 4.45 21.09 -20.57
N ILE A 139 3.65 20.55 -19.69
CA ILE A 139 2.19 20.71 -19.73
C ILE A 139 1.84 22.08 -19.13
N PRO A 140 1.07 22.94 -19.82
CA PRO A 140 0.72 24.24 -19.29
C PRO A 140 0.14 24.18 -17.85
N ILE A 141 0.57 25.08 -16.97
CA ILE A 141 0.14 25.09 -15.53
C ILE A 141 -1.38 25.11 -15.42
N ALA A 142 -2.06 25.87 -16.29
CA ALA A 142 -3.52 25.91 -16.34
C ALA A 142 -4.15 24.52 -16.57
N LYS A 143 -3.50 23.69 -17.36
CA LYS A 143 -3.97 22.31 -17.64
C LYS A 143 -3.66 21.37 -16.46
N LEU A 144 -2.53 21.51 -15.83
CA LEU A 144 -2.23 20.80 -14.59
C LEU A 144 -3.25 21.13 -13.50
N HIS A 145 -3.57 22.40 -13.33
CA HIS A 145 -4.62 22.85 -12.39
C HIS A 145 -5.99 22.23 -12.75
N GLU A 146 -6.39 22.27 -14.04
CA GLU A 146 -7.65 21.67 -14.49
C GLU A 146 -7.74 20.18 -14.16
N ARG A 147 -6.64 19.42 -14.33
CA ARG A 147 -6.58 18.03 -13.97
C ARG A 147 -6.76 17.82 -12.46
N CYS A 148 -6.03 18.59 -11.65
CA CYS A 148 -6.13 18.48 -10.19
C CYS A 148 -7.52 18.80 -9.67
N GLU A 149 -8.21 19.79 -10.24
CA GLU A 149 -9.61 20.09 -9.90
C GLU A 149 -10.53 18.92 -10.25
N LYS A 150 -10.38 18.30 -11.42
CA LYS A 150 -11.16 17.10 -11.80
C LYS A 150 -10.92 15.93 -10.84
N VAL A 151 -9.66 15.70 -10.47
CA VAL A 151 -9.30 14.66 -9.49
C VAL A 151 -9.96 14.98 -8.15
N TYR A 152 -9.77 16.20 -7.63
CA TYR A 152 -10.37 16.63 -6.38
C TYR A 152 -11.89 16.49 -6.38
N ASP A 153 -12.57 16.94 -7.41
CA ASP A 153 -14.04 16.83 -7.53
C ASP A 153 -14.53 15.38 -7.48
N SER A 154 -13.74 14.46 -8.00
CA SER A 154 -14.08 13.02 -7.94
C SER A 154 -13.92 12.40 -6.56
N ILE A 155 -13.03 12.95 -5.72
CA ILE A 155 -12.65 12.37 -4.43
C ILE A 155 -13.13 13.14 -3.21
N LYS A 156 -13.55 14.42 -3.35
CA LYS A 156 -13.92 15.29 -2.22
C LYS A 156 -14.97 14.69 -1.27
N GLN A 157 -15.88 13.87 -1.81
CA GLN A 157 -16.88 13.15 -1.01
C GLN A 157 -16.25 12.15 -0.02
N TYR A 158 -15.02 11.68 -0.27
CA TYR A 158 -14.34 10.70 0.57
C TYR A 158 -13.57 11.35 1.72
N ILE A 159 -13.35 12.68 1.70
CA ILE A 159 -12.75 13.43 2.81
C ILE A 159 -13.64 13.35 4.07
N SER A 160 -14.96 13.22 3.89
CA SER A 160 -15.92 13.07 4.98
C SER A 160 -16.16 11.63 5.43
N LEU A 161 -15.49 10.64 4.83
CA LEU A 161 -15.59 9.27 5.32
C LEU A 161 -15.01 9.18 6.74
N PRO A 162 -15.61 8.35 7.60
CA PRO A 162 -15.03 8.11 8.92
C PRO A 162 -13.66 7.49 8.80
N ILE A 163 -12.75 7.88 9.69
CA ILE A 163 -11.45 7.21 9.82
C ILE A 163 -11.71 5.82 10.38
N PRO A 164 -11.38 4.75 9.63
CA PRO A 164 -11.70 3.39 10.04
C PRO A 164 -10.80 2.91 11.19
N SER A 165 -11.31 1.93 11.94
CA SER A 165 -10.51 1.24 12.97
C SER A 165 -9.24 0.62 12.37
N GLY A 166 -8.12 0.71 13.10
CA GLY A 166 -6.82 0.26 12.63
C GLY A 166 -6.13 1.17 11.60
N PHE A 167 -6.75 2.29 11.20
CA PHE A 167 -6.19 3.20 10.21
C PHE A 167 -4.77 3.67 10.55
N ASP A 168 -4.53 4.05 11.81
CA ASP A 168 -3.22 4.55 12.23
C ASP A 168 -2.10 3.52 12.03
N PHE A 169 -2.38 2.23 12.23
CA PHE A 169 -1.42 1.18 11.94
C PHE A 169 -0.99 1.20 10.47
N TYR A 170 -1.94 1.31 9.54
CA TYR A 170 -1.63 1.30 8.11
C TYR A 170 -1.09 2.65 7.62
N ASN A 171 -1.70 3.76 8.02
CA ASN A 171 -1.33 5.10 7.56
C ASN A 171 0.03 5.56 8.08
N ASN A 172 0.40 5.16 9.31
CA ASN A 172 1.64 5.60 9.92
C ASN A 172 2.70 4.50 9.91
N LEU A 173 2.46 3.36 10.57
CA LEU A 173 3.48 2.33 10.70
C LEU A 173 3.76 1.63 9.37
N ALA A 174 2.74 0.99 8.75
CA ALA A 174 2.94 0.19 7.55
C ALA A 174 3.42 1.04 6.37
N THR A 175 2.80 2.22 6.15
CA THR A 175 3.20 3.14 5.07
C THR A 175 4.66 3.59 5.22
N ASN A 176 5.12 3.93 6.43
CA ASN A 176 6.50 4.33 6.67
C ASN A 176 7.49 3.17 6.49
N VAL A 177 7.14 1.96 6.91
CA VAL A 177 7.98 0.77 6.70
C VAL A 177 8.16 0.52 5.19
N PHE A 178 7.07 0.55 4.41
CA PHE A 178 7.16 0.37 2.95
C PHE A 178 7.89 1.52 2.27
N PHE A 179 7.73 2.74 2.71
CA PHE A 179 8.51 3.88 2.22
C PHE A 179 10.03 3.65 2.37
N LEU A 180 10.49 3.17 3.54
CA LEU A 180 11.90 2.86 3.77
C LEU A 180 12.39 1.67 2.94
N ILE A 181 11.58 0.60 2.80
CA ILE A 181 11.92 -0.56 1.96
C ILE A 181 12.06 -0.14 0.49
N GLU A 182 11.14 0.67 -0.01
CA GLU A 182 11.14 1.17 -1.38
C GLU A 182 12.36 2.04 -1.68
N GLN A 183 12.77 2.91 -0.74
CA GLN A 183 13.99 3.72 -0.88
C GLN A 183 15.26 2.87 -0.95
N SER A 184 15.30 1.76 -0.24
CA SER A 184 16.45 0.85 -0.27
C SER A 184 16.61 0.18 -1.64
N GLY A 185 15.50 -0.23 -2.25
CA GLY A 185 15.51 -1.04 -3.46
C GLY A 185 16.21 -2.39 -3.28
N LEU A 186 16.35 -3.14 -4.34
CA LEU A 186 17.03 -4.44 -4.36
C LEU A 186 18.20 -4.41 -5.34
N GLY A 187 19.39 -4.79 -4.88
CA GLY A 187 20.58 -4.84 -5.72
C GLY A 187 20.44 -5.83 -6.88
N ILE A 188 20.90 -5.45 -8.07
CA ILE A 188 20.81 -6.26 -9.28
C ILE A 188 22.12 -6.29 -10.04
N TYR A 189 22.33 -7.36 -10.81
CA TYR A 189 23.20 -7.36 -11.96
C TYR A 189 22.36 -6.89 -13.14
N TYR A 190 22.63 -5.69 -13.65
CA TYR A 190 21.72 -4.98 -14.55
C TYR A 190 21.38 -5.78 -15.82
N GLU A 191 22.40 -6.27 -16.56
CA GLU A 191 22.18 -7.01 -17.79
C GLU A 191 21.41 -8.33 -17.56
N PRO A 192 21.81 -9.21 -16.60
CA PRO A 192 21.02 -10.41 -16.29
C PRO A 192 19.59 -10.11 -15.83
N PHE A 193 19.41 -9.02 -15.08
CA PHE A 193 18.07 -8.59 -14.64
C PHE A 193 17.18 -8.19 -15.83
N VAL A 194 17.68 -7.35 -16.72
CA VAL A 194 16.92 -6.88 -17.89
C VAL A 194 16.62 -8.02 -18.86
N GLU A 195 17.59 -8.92 -19.12
CA GLU A 195 17.40 -10.07 -19.98
C GLU A 195 16.33 -11.02 -19.43
N MET A 196 16.35 -11.29 -18.13
CA MET A 196 15.47 -12.26 -17.48
C MET A 196 14.05 -11.73 -17.26
N PHE A 197 13.93 -10.54 -16.70
CA PHE A 197 12.62 -9.98 -16.30
C PHE A 197 11.97 -9.11 -17.37
N LYS A 198 12.74 -8.68 -18.37
CA LYS A 198 12.26 -7.88 -19.53
C LYS A 198 11.34 -6.73 -19.11
N PRO A 199 11.74 -5.89 -18.14
CA PRO A 199 10.91 -4.80 -17.69
C PRO A 199 10.59 -3.86 -18.85
N ARG A 200 9.39 -3.28 -18.87
CA ARG A 200 8.91 -2.44 -19.97
C ARG A 200 9.85 -1.28 -20.28
N ASN A 201 10.37 -0.62 -19.26
CA ASN A 201 11.46 0.34 -19.35
C ASN A 201 12.28 0.28 -18.05
N PRO A 202 13.51 -0.28 -18.08
CA PRO A 202 14.34 -0.40 -16.89
C PRO A 202 14.64 0.94 -16.20
N LEU A 203 14.76 2.04 -16.98
CA LEU A 203 15.08 3.35 -16.45
C LEU A 203 13.99 3.91 -15.52
N PHE A 204 12.76 3.43 -15.62
CA PHE A 204 11.67 3.94 -14.79
C PHE A 204 11.79 3.57 -13.31
N ASN A 205 12.55 2.53 -13.01
CA ASN A 205 12.66 2.00 -11.66
C ASN A 205 14.03 1.42 -11.30
N THR A 206 15.10 1.79 -12.03
CA THR A 206 16.47 1.37 -11.68
C THR A 206 17.38 2.57 -11.42
N ILE A 207 18.22 2.48 -10.40
CA ILE A 207 19.23 3.46 -10.05
C ILE A 207 20.41 2.75 -9.35
N ASP A 208 21.63 3.09 -9.73
CA ASP A 208 22.87 2.59 -9.08
C ASP A 208 22.90 1.06 -8.93
N ASN A 209 22.52 0.33 -9.97
CA ASN A 209 22.37 -1.13 -9.94
C ASN A 209 21.41 -1.63 -8.84
N ARG A 210 20.38 -0.88 -8.55
CA ARG A 210 19.23 -1.29 -7.73
C ARG A 210 17.97 -1.19 -8.54
N VAL A 211 17.05 -2.12 -8.34
CA VAL A 211 15.68 -2.01 -8.83
C VAL A 211 14.79 -1.53 -7.70
N LEU A 212 13.98 -0.52 -8.00
CA LEU A 212 12.99 0.05 -7.12
C LEU A 212 11.63 -0.56 -7.41
N THR A 213 10.77 -0.64 -6.41
CA THR A 213 9.36 -1.03 -6.55
C THR A 213 8.52 -0.12 -5.68
N SER A 214 7.22 -0.14 -5.88
CA SER A 214 6.27 0.51 -4.97
C SER A 214 5.28 -0.52 -4.46
N TYR A 215 5.05 -0.52 -3.15
CA TYR A 215 4.03 -1.34 -2.51
C TYR A 215 2.77 -0.52 -2.27
N ASN A 216 1.61 -1.10 -2.45
CA ASN A 216 0.36 -0.50 -2.04
C ASN A 216 -0.41 -1.40 -1.08
N LEU A 217 -1.21 -0.78 -0.23
CA LEU A 217 -2.06 -1.40 0.78
C LEU A 217 -3.56 -1.28 0.42
N TYR A 218 -3.85 -0.78 -0.78
CA TYR A 218 -5.20 -0.40 -1.23
C TYR A 218 -5.99 -1.60 -1.75
N ASN A 219 -6.16 -2.61 -0.92
CA ASN A 219 -6.98 -3.79 -1.20
C ASN A 219 -7.75 -4.22 0.04
N ALA A 220 -8.68 -5.16 -0.13
CA ALA A 220 -9.57 -5.58 0.94
C ALA A 220 -8.85 -6.08 2.20
N THR A 221 -7.71 -6.77 2.06
CA THR A 221 -6.94 -7.31 3.19
C THR A 221 -5.84 -6.37 3.68
N SER A 222 -5.51 -5.31 2.94
CA SER A 222 -4.34 -4.46 3.12
C SER A 222 -3.00 -5.22 3.04
N ARG A 223 -3.00 -6.42 2.44
CA ARG A 223 -1.76 -7.14 2.15
C ARG A 223 -0.97 -6.36 1.09
N PRO A 224 0.33 -6.10 1.32
CA PRO A 224 1.11 -5.32 0.37
C PRO A 224 1.19 -6.02 -1.00
N THR A 225 0.93 -5.26 -2.06
CA THR A 225 1.10 -5.71 -3.43
C THR A 225 2.02 -4.76 -4.18
N ASN A 226 2.88 -5.30 -5.04
CA ASN A 226 3.72 -4.46 -5.88
C ASN A 226 2.88 -3.70 -6.90
N SER A 227 3.14 -2.42 -7.00
CA SER A 227 2.60 -1.53 -8.02
C SER A 227 3.75 -0.88 -8.79
N PHE A 228 3.42 -0.09 -9.81
CA PHE A 228 4.43 0.69 -10.50
C PHE A 228 5.34 -0.12 -11.43
N ASN A 229 5.00 -0.36 -12.67
CA ASN A 229 5.86 -0.89 -13.78
C ASN A 229 7.05 -1.79 -13.37
N SER A 230 7.04 -2.32 -12.15
CA SER A 230 8.10 -3.11 -11.55
C SER A 230 7.74 -4.60 -11.55
N ILE A 231 8.73 -5.41 -11.27
CA ILE A 231 8.50 -6.84 -11.05
C ILE A 231 7.77 -7.05 -9.71
N ASN A 232 6.93 -8.06 -9.67
CA ASN A 232 6.35 -8.49 -8.40
C ASN A 232 7.38 -9.33 -7.64
N PHE A 233 8.05 -8.76 -6.66
CA PHE A 233 9.06 -9.45 -5.87
C PHE A 233 8.50 -10.67 -5.13
N ALA A 234 7.23 -10.65 -4.71
CA ALA A 234 6.60 -11.78 -4.08
C ALA A 234 6.32 -12.96 -5.04
N ALA A 235 6.38 -12.73 -6.36
CA ALA A 235 6.14 -13.73 -7.40
C ALA A 235 7.41 -14.14 -8.15
N ILE A 236 8.60 -13.76 -7.67
CA ILE A 236 9.87 -14.20 -8.28
C ILE A 236 10.00 -15.72 -8.09
N PRO A 237 10.22 -16.49 -9.17
CA PRO A 237 10.42 -17.92 -9.05
C PRO A 237 11.61 -18.28 -8.15
N HIS A 238 11.46 -19.34 -7.36
CA HIS A 238 12.51 -19.81 -6.44
C HIS A 238 13.71 -20.49 -7.15
N THR A 239 13.75 -20.48 -8.49
CA THR A 239 14.86 -21.09 -9.24
C THR A 239 16.13 -20.27 -9.09
N GLN A 240 17.27 -20.94 -9.05
CA GLN A 240 18.58 -20.27 -8.99
C GLN A 240 18.79 -19.31 -10.16
N GLU A 241 18.26 -19.62 -11.33
CA GLU A 241 18.37 -18.82 -12.53
C GLU A 241 17.81 -17.40 -12.28
N HIS A 242 16.59 -17.29 -11.76
CA HIS A 242 15.98 -15.99 -11.45
C HIS A 242 16.70 -15.25 -10.32
N ARG A 243 17.15 -15.99 -9.30
CA ARG A 243 17.86 -15.40 -8.16
C ARG A 243 19.24 -14.84 -8.52
N ARG A 244 19.91 -15.37 -9.56
CA ARG A 244 21.20 -14.87 -10.06
C ARG A 244 21.16 -13.45 -10.60
N ALA A 245 19.98 -12.92 -10.94
CA ALA A 245 19.84 -11.52 -11.36
C ALA A 245 20.00 -10.53 -10.20
N PHE A 246 19.95 -10.99 -8.96
CA PHE A 246 20.03 -10.18 -7.77
C PHE A 246 21.36 -10.31 -7.06
N LYS A 247 21.81 -9.23 -6.43
CA LYS A 247 23.01 -9.20 -5.60
C LYS A 247 22.74 -8.45 -4.30
N PRO A 248 23.42 -8.79 -3.20
CA PRO A 248 23.34 -8.00 -1.98
C PRO A 248 23.96 -6.62 -2.22
N GLN A 249 23.48 -5.62 -1.51
CA GLN A 249 24.08 -4.28 -1.52
C GLN A 249 25.36 -4.23 -0.65
N ASN A 250 25.46 -5.14 0.32
CA ASN A 250 26.64 -5.38 1.15
C ASN A 250 27.20 -6.77 0.83
N ASP A 251 27.73 -7.49 1.81
CA ASP A 251 28.38 -8.79 1.60
C ASP A 251 27.40 -9.93 1.37
N TYR A 252 26.21 -9.88 2.00
CA TYR A 252 25.27 -10.99 2.06
C TYR A 252 23.82 -10.56 1.95
N PHE A 253 22.96 -11.45 1.45
CA PHE A 253 21.54 -11.43 1.74
C PHE A 253 21.27 -12.09 3.09
N VAL A 254 20.40 -11.50 3.87
CA VAL A 254 19.86 -12.11 5.10
C VAL A 254 18.38 -12.34 4.88
N GLU A 255 17.95 -13.59 4.99
CA GLU A 255 16.54 -13.98 4.85
C GLU A 255 15.94 -14.18 6.24
N PHE A 256 14.82 -13.53 6.50
CA PHE A 256 14.01 -13.71 7.70
C PHE A 256 12.63 -14.19 7.27
N ASP A 257 12.17 -15.26 7.89
CA ASP A 257 10.81 -15.74 7.70
C ASP A 257 10.24 -16.25 9.02
N PHE A 258 8.95 -16.09 9.21
CA PHE A 258 8.25 -16.67 10.35
C PHE A 258 7.85 -18.11 10.04
N ASP A 259 8.29 -19.06 10.84
CA ASP A 259 7.84 -20.44 10.71
C ASP A 259 6.34 -20.54 11.01
N GLY A 260 5.55 -20.82 9.96
CA GLY A 260 4.12 -21.03 10.08
C GLY A 260 3.34 -19.83 10.64
N TYR A 261 3.66 -18.58 10.26
CA TYR A 261 3.12 -17.35 10.83
C TYR A 261 1.60 -17.39 11.07
N HIS A 262 0.80 -17.66 10.03
CA HIS A 262 -0.66 -17.68 10.17
C HIS A 262 -1.14 -18.78 11.14
N LEU A 263 -0.48 -19.92 11.16
CA LEU A 263 -0.80 -21.01 12.08
C LEU A 263 -0.50 -20.60 13.52
N ARG A 264 0.68 -20.03 13.78
CA ARG A 264 1.05 -19.53 15.13
C ARG A 264 0.10 -18.43 15.60
N LEU A 265 -0.27 -17.54 14.68
CA LEU A 265 -1.24 -16.49 14.97
C LEU A 265 -2.59 -17.07 15.39
N LEU A 266 -3.11 -18.04 14.61
CA LEU A 266 -4.36 -18.71 14.95
C LEU A 266 -4.26 -19.48 16.27
N CYS A 267 -3.15 -20.21 16.50
CA CYS A 267 -2.91 -20.91 17.77
C CYS A 267 -2.91 -19.95 18.96
N THR A 268 -2.32 -18.76 18.81
CA THR A 268 -2.39 -17.71 19.84
C THR A 268 -3.82 -17.28 20.14
N GLN A 269 -4.64 -17.10 19.09
CA GLN A 269 -6.05 -16.68 19.25
C GLN A 269 -6.92 -17.74 19.95
N ILE A 270 -6.64 -19.02 19.71
CA ILE A 270 -7.39 -20.14 20.32
C ILE A 270 -6.78 -20.64 21.63
N GLY A 271 -5.73 -19.98 22.14
CA GLY A 271 -5.05 -20.41 23.36
C GLY A 271 -4.38 -21.80 23.26
N HIS A 272 -3.82 -22.12 22.09
CA HIS A 272 -3.05 -23.33 21.86
C HIS A 272 -1.55 -22.99 21.82
N GLU A 273 -0.79 -23.51 22.78
CA GLU A 273 0.65 -23.28 22.82
C GLU A 273 1.39 -24.11 21.77
N LEU A 274 2.25 -23.45 21.01
CA LEU A 274 3.25 -24.07 20.15
C LEU A 274 4.64 -23.81 20.71
N LEU A 275 5.45 -24.87 20.75
CA LEU A 275 6.86 -24.77 21.21
C LEU A 275 7.73 -24.01 20.19
N ASP A 276 8.99 -23.74 20.56
CA ASP A 276 9.97 -23.04 19.69
C ASP A 276 10.53 -23.92 18.53
N GLU A 277 9.87 -25.03 18.21
CA GLU A 277 10.17 -25.82 17.02
C GLU A 277 9.17 -25.55 15.89
N SER A 278 9.38 -26.13 14.72
CA SER A 278 8.47 -25.95 13.59
C SER A 278 7.01 -26.28 13.93
N ALA A 279 6.13 -25.27 13.81
CA ALA A 279 4.71 -25.42 14.08
C ALA A 279 4.06 -26.56 13.28
N HIS A 280 4.45 -26.70 12.01
CA HIS A 280 3.95 -27.76 11.16
C HIS A 280 4.43 -29.15 11.62
N LYS A 281 5.67 -29.24 12.14
CA LYS A 281 6.21 -30.50 12.63
C LYS A 281 5.55 -30.92 13.94
N GLN A 282 5.28 -29.99 14.86
CA GLN A 282 4.55 -30.28 16.10
C GLN A 282 3.17 -30.86 15.82
N LEU A 283 2.42 -30.21 14.90
CA LEU A 283 1.10 -30.71 14.55
C LEU A 283 1.15 -32.03 13.77
N ALA A 284 2.18 -32.25 12.95
CA ALA A 284 2.39 -33.53 12.30
C ALA A 284 2.52 -34.69 13.30
N LYS A 285 3.26 -34.49 14.40
CA LYS A 285 3.36 -35.49 15.47
C LYS A 285 1.98 -35.87 16.03
N LEU A 286 1.10 -34.87 16.21
CA LEU A 286 -0.27 -35.11 16.65
C LEU A 286 -1.11 -35.86 15.61
N TYR A 287 -0.98 -35.52 14.32
CA TYR A 287 -1.76 -36.16 13.24
C TYR A 287 -1.38 -37.62 13.03
N PHE A 288 -0.08 -37.87 13.06
CA PHE A 288 0.45 -39.23 12.77
C PHE A 288 0.73 -40.07 14.02
N GLY A 289 0.59 -39.50 15.22
CA GLY A 289 0.76 -40.22 16.49
C GLY A 289 2.18 -40.72 16.74
N LYS A 290 3.21 -40.01 16.24
CA LYS A 290 4.62 -40.39 16.35
C LYS A 290 5.56 -39.21 16.49
N GLU A 291 6.74 -39.46 17.06
CA GLU A 291 7.74 -38.37 17.32
C GLU A 291 8.59 -38.04 16.08
N GLU A 292 8.93 -39.05 15.27
CA GLU A 292 9.73 -38.85 14.07
C GLU A 292 8.81 -38.69 12.85
N ILE A 293 8.94 -37.56 12.18
CA ILE A 293 8.13 -37.14 11.04
C ILE A 293 9.00 -37.13 9.79
N THR A 294 8.57 -37.87 8.74
CA THR A 294 9.23 -37.88 7.44
C THR A 294 8.93 -36.59 6.66
N ASP A 295 9.69 -36.27 5.62
CA ASP A 295 9.47 -35.09 4.76
C ASP A 295 8.11 -35.13 4.05
N GLU A 296 7.62 -36.33 3.68
CA GLU A 296 6.29 -36.53 3.10
C GLU A 296 5.19 -36.16 4.11
N GLU A 297 5.32 -36.65 5.34
CA GLU A 297 4.37 -36.36 6.42
C GLU A 297 4.40 -34.89 6.84
N TYR A 298 5.58 -34.27 6.87
CA TYR A 298 5.70 -32.85 7.07
C TYR A 298 4.97 -32.06 5.99
N THR A 299 5.15 -32.45 4.73
CA THR A 299 4.48 -31.81 3.60
C THR A 299 2.95 -31.99 3.67
N GLN A 300 2.49 -33.18 4.04
CA GLN A 300 1.07 -33.47 4.25
C GLN A 300 0.50 -32.64 5.42
N ALA A 301 1.19 -32.60 6.56
CA ALA A 301 0.79 -31.79 7.70
C ALA A 301 0.70 -30.30 7.34
N LYS A 302 1.63 -29.79 6.56
CA LYS A 302 1.59 -28.42 6.06
C LYS A 302 0.33 -28.14 5.24
N GLN A 303 -0.08 -29.06 4.37
CA GLN A 303 -1.31 -28.95 3.59
C GLN A 303 -2.56 -28.98 4.49
N ILE A 304 -2.61 -29.89 5.46
CA ILE A 304 -3.70 -29.99 6.43
C ILE A 304 -3.83 -28.65 7.22
N ASN A 305 -2.71 -28.14 7.72
CA ASN A 305 -2.70 -26.90 8.47
C ASN A 305 -3.18 -25.72 7.64
N PHE A 306 -2.74 -25.60 6.38
CA PHE A 306 -3.21 -24.55 5.49
C PHE A 306 -4.72 -24.64 5.22
N GLN A 307 -5.24 -25.85 5.04
CA GLN A 307 -6.69 -26.04 4.84
C GLN A 307 -7.48 -25.69 6.10
N ALA A 308 -6.98 -26.10 7.27
CA ALA A 308 -7.65 -25.86 8.55
C ALA A 308 -7.73 -24.37 8.93
N ILE A 309 -6.69 -23.59 8.67
CA ILE A 309 -6.70 -22.12 8.87
C ILE A 309 -7.89 -21.46 8.17
N TYR A 310 -8.32 -22.02 7.03
CA TYR A 310 -9.44 -21.49 6.24
C TYR A 310 -10.73 -22.34 6.38
N GLY A 311 -10.87 -23.10 7.46
CA GLY A 311 -12.10 -23.82 7.79
C GLY A 311 -12.33 -25.12 7.02
N LYS A 312 -11.30 -25.70 6.41
CA LYS A 312 -11.37 -27.04 5.79
C LYS A 312 -10.63 -28.05 6.65
N ILE A 313 -11.28 -28.50 7.71
CA ILE A 313 -10.73 -29.50 8.63
C ILE A 313 -11.03 -30.90 8.06
N PRO A 314 -10.00 -31.77 7.88
CA PRO A 314 -10.21 -33.14 7.44
C PRO A 314 -11.04 -33.95 8.45
N GLU A 315 -11.95 -34.81 7.97
CA GLU A 315 -12.86 -35.59 8.82
C GLU A 315 -12.11 -36.51 9.81
N GLU A 316 -11.00 -37.10 9.39
CA GLU A 316 -10.16 -37.94 10.22
C GLU A 316 -9.51 -37.25 11.39
N HIS A 317 -9.34 -35.91 11.30
CA HIS A 317 -8.66 -35.10 12.31
C HIS A 317 -9.58 -34.18 13.10
N LYS A 318 -10.86 -34.10 12.76
CA LYS A 318 -11.81 -33.13 13.33
C LYS A 318 -11.98 -33.23 14.88
N ASN A 319 -11.67 -34.40 15.46
CA ASN A 319 -11.76 -34.63 16.91
C ASN A 319 -10.46 -34.29 17.66
N LEU A 320 -9.39 -33.88 16.97
CA LEU A 320 -8.20 -33.38 17.65
C LEU A 320 -8.50 -32.04 18.31
N GLU A 321 -8.08 -31.87 19.54
CA GLU A 321 -8.38 -30.69 20.36
C GLU A 321 -8.10 -29.37 19.63
N ILE A 322 -6.99 -29.30 18.91
CA ILE A 322 -6.64 -28.09 18.15
C ILE A 322 -7.67 -27.79 17.06
N PHE A 323 -8.19 -28.78 16.36
CA PHE A 323 -9.17 -28.57 15.28
C PHE A 323 -10.56 -28.26 15.83
N VAL A 324 -10.91 -28.80 16.99
CA VAL A 324 -12.13 -28.40 17.71
C VAL A 324 -12.04 -26.91 18.06
N LYS A 325 -10.94 -26.46 18.68
CA LYS A 325 -10.72 -25.05 19.01
C LYS A 325 -10.72 -24.13 17.78
N ILE A 326 -10.11 -24.57 16.66
CA ILE A 326 -10.13 -23.82 15.41
C ILE A 326 -11.56 -23.67 14.90
N GLN A 327 -12.34 -24.75 14.87
CA GLN A 327 -13.72 -24.71 14.41
C GLN A 327 -14.58 -23.79 15.30
N ASP A 328 -14.46 -23.92 16.62
CA ASP A 328 -15.16 -23.07 17.59
C ASP A 328 -14.83 -21.59 17.37
N TYR A 329 -13.57 -21.26 17.12
CA TYR A 329 -13.14 -19.89 16.81
C TYR A 329 -13.75 -19.38 15.49
N ILE A 330 -13.73 -20.20 14.44
CA ILE A 330 -14.35 -19.85 13.15
C ILE A 330 -15.85 -19.59 13.32
N ASP A 331 -16.54 -20.47 14.04
CA ASP A 331 -17.97 -20.35 14.28
C ASP A 331 -18.32 -19.12 15.13
N GLN A 332 -17.50 -18.81 16.13
CA GLN A 332 -17.62 -17.60 16.93
C GLN A 332 -17.45 -16.33 16.08
N MET A 333 -16.37 -16.25 15.29
CA MET A 333 -16.14 -15.08 14.42
C MET A 333 -17.24 -14.93 13.38
N TRP A 334 -17.71 -16.02 12.81
CA TRP A 334 -18.82 -15.98 11.85
C TRP A 334 -20.14 -15.56 12.49
N LYS A 335 -20.39 -15.98 13.72
CA LYS A 335 -21.55 -15.55 14.50
C LYS A 335 -21.49 -14.05 14.79
N MET A 336 -20.36 -13.56 15.29
CA MET A 336 -20.14 -12.13 15.53
C MET A 336 -20.36 -11.31 14.25
N TYR A 337 -19.77 -11.72 13.12
CA TYR A 337 -19.96 -11.05 11.85
C TYR A 337 -21.44 -10.96 11.44
N LYS A 338 -22.24 -12.01 11.68
CA LYS A 338 -23.66 -12.01 11.35
C LYS A 338 -24.52 -11.18 12.31
N GLU A 339 -24.17 -11.14 13.58
CA GLU A 339 -24.94 -10.46 14.64
C GLU A 339 -24.56 -8.98 14.74
N GLU A 340 -23.26 -8.67 14.75
CA GLU A 340 -22.75 -7.32 14.93
C GLU A 340 -22.50 -6.59 13.59
N GLY A 341 -22.47 -7.32 12.49
CA GLY A 341 -22.20 -6.78 11.15
C GLY A 341 -20.72 -6.54 10.85
N TRP A 342 -19.81 -6.90 11.76
CA TRP A 342 -18.36 -6.71 11.58
C TRP A 342 -17.54 -7.66 12.45
N VAL A 343 -16.28 -7.86 12.08
CA VAL A 343 -15.21 -8.42 12.90
C VAL A 343 -13.91 -7.67 12.63
N ALA A 344 -12.99 -7.66 13.60
CA ALA A 344 -11.71 -6.99 13.44
C ALA A 344 -10.55 -8.00 13.35
N ASN A 345 -9.55 -7.66 12.52
CA ASN A 345 -8.25 -8.33 12.58
C ASN A 345 -7.61 -8.05 13.97
N PRO A 346 -7.22 -9.07 14.73
CA PRO A 346 -6.78 -8.89 16.11
C PRO A 346 -5.41 -8.19 16.23
N GLN A 347 -4.61 -8.10 15.15
CA GLN A 347 -3.30 -7.46 15.16
C GLN A 347 -3.35 -6.00 14.72
N SER A 348 -4.04 -5.73 13.64
CA SER A 348 -4.10 -4.38 13.05
C SER A 348 -5.31 -3.57 13.50
N GLY A 349 -6.32 -4.22 14.08
CA GLY A 349 -7.61 -3.59 14.40
C GLY A 349 -8.46 -3.25 13.17
N LYS A 350 -8.05 -3.68 11.96
CA LYS A 350 -8.85 -3.46 10.76
C LYS A 350 -10.16 -4.23 10.82
N GLU A 351 -11.26 -3.51 10.67
CA GLU A 351 -12.60 -4.10 10.64
C GLU A 351 -12.97 -4.60 9.26
N PHE A 352 -13.64 -5.75 9.20
CA PHE A 352 -14.27 -6.32 8.02
C PHE A 352 -15.79 -6.31 8.24
N THR A 353 -16.49 -5.53 7.42
CA THR A 353 -17.91 -5.25 7.59
C THR A 353 -18.77 -5.91 6.51
N THR A 354 -20.09 -5.77 6.62
CA THR A 354 -21.06 -6.24 5.63
C THR A 354 -20.99 -5.52 4.27
N GLU A 355 -20.17 -4.51 4.12
CA GLU A 355 -19.80 -3.93 2.81
C GLU A 355 -19.07 -4.95 1.90
N LEU A 356 -18.44 -5.98 2.48
CA LEU A 356 -17.85 -7.10 1.74
C LEU A 356 -18.95 -8.03 1.23
N SER A 357 -19.08 -8.16 -0.09
CA SER A 357 -20.03 -9.05 -0.72
C SER A 357 -19.60 -10.53 -0.62
N ASP A 358 -20.59 -11.44 -0.69
CA ASP A 358 -20.36 -12.90 -0.78
C ASP A 358 -19.48 -13.46 0.34
N MET A 359 -19.58 -12.93 1.54
CA MET A 359 -18.81 -13.40 2.70
C MET A 359 -19.28 -14.78 3.14
N ASN A 360 -18.33 -15.62 3.53
CA ASN A 360 -18.57 -16.90 4.17
C ASN A 360 -17.47 -17.16 5.22
N PRO A 361 -17.60 -18.17 6.10
CA PRO A 361 -16.63 -18.38 7.17
C PRO A 361 -15.18 -18.50 6.68
N ALA A 362 -14.94 -19.21 5.57
CA ALA A 362 -13.60 -19.40 5.02
C ALA A 362 -13.00 -18.09 4.47
N LYS A 363 -13.79 -17.28 3.77
CA LYS A 363 -13.36 -15.95 3.32
C LYS A 363 -13.08 -15.03 4.49
N LEU A 364 -13.95 -15.03 5.51
CA LEU A 364 -13.77 -14.20 6.70
C LEU A 364 -12.45 -14.53 7.39
N MET A 365 -12.18 -15.82 7.63
CA MET A 365 -10.91 -16.26 8.21
C MET A 365 -9.70 -15.87 7.34
N ASN A 366 -9.82 -15.98 6.02
CA ASN A 366 -8.75 -15.54 5.11
C ASN A 366 -8.45 -14.04 5.26
N TYR A 367 -9.47 -13.20 5.34
CA TYR A 367 -9.27 -11.76 5.55
C TYR A 367 -8.71 -11.43 6.92
N MET A 368 -9.17 -12.10 7.96
CA MET A 368 -8.68 -11.89 9.33
C MET A 368 -7.23 -12.34 9.54
N MET A 369 -6.76 -13.38 8.82
CA MET A 369 -5.42 -13.92 8.98
C MET A 369 -4.37 -13.23 8.07
N GLN A 370 -4.77 -12.50 7.07
CA GLN A 370 -3.89 -11.75 6.18
C GLN A 370 -3.60 -10.34 6.66
#